data_3199e69da1085f20bba5d0f57f0182d3
#
_entry.id   3199e69da1085f20bba5d0f57f0182d3
#
_cell.length_a   1.000
_cell.length_b   1.000
_cell.length_c   1.000
_cell.angle_alpha   90.00
_cell.angle_beta   90.00
_cell.angle_gamma   90.00
#
_symmetry.space_group_name_H-M   'P 1'
#
loop_
_entity.id
_entity.type
_entity.pdbx_description
1 polymer ?
#
loop_
_entity_poly.entity_id
_entity_poly.type
_entity_poly.pdbx_seq_one_letter_code
_entity_poly.pdbx_strand_id
1 'polypeptide(L)'
;ARVTKTDGINQLPQDRESLFYLSVREIPPKPDKANVLQLAMQSRIKLFFRPTAIIPKSKSEIWQDQVVFQKSGNKMTAQNPTPYYITIISLSRVKGEKITKFPGIMIAPKSSMEFSVTDGGVRDFAMMYVNDYGGHPELKYRCEGNTCKALPPSQQG
;
A
#
# COMPACT_ATOMS: atom_id res chain seq x y z
N ALA A 1 5.81 -1.26 24.02
CA ALA A 1 7.06 -1.67 23.35
C ALA A 1 7.65 -0.45 22.65
N ARG A 2 8.96 -0.33 22.64
CA ARG A 2 9.69 0.75 21.95
C ARG A 2 10.56 0.12 20.87
N VAL A 3 10.46 0.62 19.65
CA VAL A 3 11.33 0.23 18.53
C VAL A 3 12.42 1.28 18.38
N THR A 4 13.69 0.86 18.40
CA THR A 4 14.84 1.76 18.26
C THR A 4 15.71 1.31 17.09
N LYS A 5 16.39 2.29 16.48
CA LYS A 5 17.40 2.02 15.47
C LYS A 5 18.61 1.36 16.11
N THR A 6 19.24 0.42 15.41
CA THR A 6 20.51 -0.21 15.75
C THR A 6 21.57 0.16 14.70
N ASP A 7 22.85 -0.13 14.98
CA ASP A 7 23.96 0.22 14.08
C ASP A 7 23.87 -0.41 12.69
N GLY A 8 23.18 -1.56 12.56
CA GLY A 8 22.94 -2.22 11.26
C GLY A 8 22.03 -1.46 10.30
N ILE A 9 21.36 -0.38 10.73
CA ILE A 9 20.44 0.37 9.89
C ILE A 9 21.13 1.07 8.72
N ASN A 10 22.39 1.40 8.84
CA ASN A 10 23.20 2.02 7.79
C ASN A 10 23.53 1.05 6.64
N GLN A 11 23.33 -0.25 6.84
CA GLN A 11 23.52 -1.29 5.82
C GLN A 11 22.27 -1.45 4.94
N LEU A 12 21.13 -0.85 5.34
CA LEU A 12 19.91 -0.86 4.54
C LEU A 12 20.04 0.10 3.34
N PRO A 13 19.31 -0.16 2.23
CA PRO A 13 19.24 0.78 1.11
C PRO A 13 18.85 2.18 1.60
N GLN A 14 19.59 3.21 1.18
CA GLN A 14 19.34 4.59 1.57
C GLN A 14 18.52 5.36 0.51
N ASP A 15 18.26 4.73 -0.64
CA ASP A 15 17.52 5.28 -1.78
C ASP A 15 16.04 4.87 -1.82
N ARG A 16 15.60 4.05 -0.84
CA ARG A 16 14.23 3.52 -0.77
C ARG A 16 13.87 3.07 0.63
N GLU A 17 12.56 2.89 0.86
CA GLU A 17 12.04 2.28 2.09
C GLU A 17 12.43 0.81 2.20
N SER A 18 12.61 0.37 3.45
CA SER A 18 12.73 -1.05 3.83
C SER A 18 11.56 -1.46 4.71
N LEU A 19 11.02 -2.67 4.48
CA LEU A 19 9.88 -3.22 5.21
C LEU A 19 10.34 -4.27 6.21
N PHE A 20 9.85 -4.13 7.43
CA PHE A 20 9.98 -5.11 8.51
C PHE A 20 8.61 -5.49 9.04
N TYR A 21 8.55 -6.58 9.80
CA TYR A 21 7.34 -7.00 10.50
C TYR A 21 7.65 -7.13 11.98
N LEU A 22 6.84 -6.46 12.80
CA LEU A 22 6.82 -6.66 14.24
C LEU A 22 5.68 -7.62 14.57
N SER A 23 6.03 -8.77 15.17
CA SER A 23 5.05 -9.74 15.65
C SER A 23 4.95 -9.64 17.16
N VAL A 24 3.76 -9.37 17.67
CA VAL A 24 3.46 -9.37 19.11
C VAL A 24 2.54 -10.55 19.38
N ARG A 25 2.98 -11.46 20.24
CA ARG A 25 2.20 -12.62 20.68
C ARG A 25 1.89 -12.47 22.15
N GLU A 26 0.62 -12.58 22.49
CA GLU A 26 0.19 -12.71 23.88
C GLU A 26 0.50 -14.13 24.37
N ILE A 27 1.08 -14.24 25.57
CA ILE A 27 1.29 -15.52 26.25
C ILE A 27 0.29 -15.51 27.42
N PRO A 28 -0.89 -16.16 27.26
CA PRO A 28 -1.88 -16.20 28.34
C PRO A 28 -1.34 -17.03 29.51
N PRO A 29 -1.70 -16.69 30.75
CA PRO A 29 -1.34 -17.48 31.92
C PRO A 29 -1.90 -18.92 31.83
N LYS A 30 -1.23 -19.88 32.44
CA LYS A 30 -1.73 -21.26 32.49
C LYS A 30 -3.13 -21.29 33.15
N PRO A 31 -4.09 -22.01 32.59
CA PRO A 31 -5.42 -22.11 33.19
C PRO A 31 -5.36 -22.91 34.51
N ASP A 32 -5.99 -22.42 35.54
CA ASP A 32 -6.07 -23.09 36.84
C ASP A 32 -7.10 -24.24 36.88
N LYS A 33 -7.88 -24.40 35.79
CA LYS A 33 -8.94 -25.42 35.67
C LYS A 33 -8.76 -26.27 34.43
N ALA A 34 -9.10 -27.55 34.55
CA ALA A 34 -9.18 -28.45 33.38
C ALA A 34 -10.37 -28.04 32.48
N ASN A 35 -10.21 -28.21 31.16
CA ASN A 35 -11.22 -27.90 30.11
C ASN A 35 -11.52 -26.40 29.92
N VAL A 36 -10.52 -25.55 30.06
CA VAL A 36 -10.62 -24.12 29.69
C VAL A 36 -10.03 -23.92 28.28
N LEU A 37 -10.80 -23.30 27.37
CA LEU A 37 -10.29 -22.87 26.07
C LEU A 37 -9.39 -21.66 26.28
N GLN A 38 -8.10 -21.80 25.92
CA GLN A 38 -7.14 -20.74 26.01
C GLN A 38 -6.80 -20.22 24.60
N LEU A 39 -7.10 -18.96 24.33
CA LEU A 39 -6.82 -18.29 23.06
C LEU A 39 -5.57 -17.42 23.20
N ALA A 40 -4.57 -17.66 22.36
CA ALA A 40 -3.42 -16.78 22.19
C ALA A 40 -3.61 -15.93 20.94
N MET A 41 -3.58 -14.61 21.10
CA MET A 41 -3.64 -13.69 19.97
C MET A 41 -2.23 -13.32 19.51
N GLN A 42 -2.04 -13.26 18.18
CA GLN A 42 -0.81 -12.78 17.59
C GLN A 42 -1.14 -11.65 16.60
N SER A 43 -0.56 -10.49 16.84
CA SER A 43 -0.64 -9.35 15.92
C SER A 43 0.65 -9.22 15.14
N ARG A 44 0.54 -9.00 13.83
CA ARG A 44 1.68 -8.73 12.96
C ARG A 44 1.53 -7.35 12.34
N ILE A 45 2.44 -6.44 12.68
CA ILE A 45 2.41 -5.04 12.29
C ILE A 45 3.54 -4.79 11.29
N LYS A 46 3.24 -4.05 10.20
CA LYS A 46 4.26 -3.59 9.25
C LYS A 46 5.01 -2.41 9.86
N LEU A 47 6.32 -2.43 9.76
CA LEU A 47 7.22 -1.37 10.16
C LEU A 47 8.05 -0.94 8.97
N PHE A 48 7.92 0.31 8.54
CA PHE A 48 8.70 0.86 7.44
C PHE A 48 9.86 1.68 8.00
N PHE A 49 11.05 1.39 7.54
CA PHE A 49 12.20 2.27 7.71
C PHE A 49 12.31 3.16 6.49
N ARG A 50 12.21 4.48 6.71
CA ARG A 50 12.37 5.50 5.67
C ARG A 50 13.68 6.24 5.91
N PRO A 51 14.69 6.08 5.03
CA PRO A 51 15.94 6.83 5.12
C PRO A 51 15.74 8.33 5.04
N THR A 52 16.61 9.09 5.68
CA THR A 52 16.53 10.58 5.70
C THR A 52 16.58 11.17 4.29
N ALA A 53 17.32 10.53 3.38
CA ALA A 53 17.47 11.00 1.99
C ALA A 53 16.15 11.04 1.19
N ILE A 54 15.14 10.26 1.61
CA ILE A 54 13.84 10.16 0.90
C ILE A 54 12.68 10.67 1.75
N ILE A 55 12.93 11.36 2.86
CA ILE A 55 11.83 11.96 3.63
C ILE A 55 11.15 13.03 2.77
N PRO A 56 9.80 12.97 2.63
CA PRO A 56 9.05 13.98 1.88
C PRO A 56 9.31 15.38 2.40
N LYS A 57 9.44 16.35 1.50
CA LYS A 57 9.70 17.76 1.86
C LYS A 57 8.50 18.43 2.55
N SER A 58 7.31 17.94 2.26
CA SER A 58 6.06 18.43 2.84
C SER A 58 5.20 17.30 3.33
N LYS A 59 4.45 17.51 4.42
CA LYS A 59 3.45 16.56 4.92
C LYS A 59 2.26 16.38 3.97
N SER A 60 2.04 17.32 3.06
CA SER A 60 1.00 17.27 2.04
C SER A 60 1.46 16.66 0.72
N GLU A 61 2.71 16.22 0.64
CA GLU A 61 3.23 15.59 -0.57
C GLU A 61 2.54 14.24 -0.80
N ILE A 62 1.96 14.08 -1.99
CA ILE A 62 1.31 12.85 -2.43
C ILE A 62 2.21 12.24 -3.48
N TRP A 63 2.84 11.10 -3.16
CA TRP A 63 3.68 10.34 -4.11
C TRP A 63 2.94 9.17 -4.74
N GLN A 64 1.76 8.84 -4.23
CA GLN A 64 0.93 7.76 -4.74
C GLN A 64 0.32 8.08 -6.12
N ASP A 65 0.24 9.36 -6.48
CA ASP A 65 -0.17 9.83 -7.80
C ASP A 65 0.83 9.48 -8.92
N GLN A 66 2.06 9.10 -8.56
CA GLN A 66 3.09 8.67 -9.51
C GLN A 66 2.90 7.22 -9.99
N VAL A 67 2.01 6.45 -9.36
CA VAL A 67 1.69 5.09 -9.82
C VAL A 67 1.07 5.17 -11.21
N VAL A 68 1.58 4.32 -12.12
CA VAL A 68 1.06 4.18 -13.48
C VAL A 68 0.49 2.78 -13.63
N PHE A 69 -0.71 2.68 -14.22
CA PHE A 69 -1.30 1.40 -14.53
C PHE A 69 -1.20 1.12 -16.03
N GLN A 70 -0.82 -0.13 -16.37
CA GLN A 70 -0.84 -0.65 -17.72
C GLN A 70 -1.92 -1.73 -17.82
N LYS A 71 -2.80 -1.62 -18.81
CA LYS A 71 -3.89 -2.58 -19.05
C LYS A 71 -3.47 -3.63 -20.08
N SER A 72 -3.88 -4.87 -19.84
CA SER A 72 -3.76 -5.98 -20.79
C SER A 72 -4.93 -6.94 -20.62
N GLY A 73 -5.97 -6.80 -21.44
CA GLY A 73 -7.23 -7.54 -21.26
C GLY A 73 -7.83 -7.27 -19.87
N ASN A 74 -8.14 -8.32 -19.12
CA ASN A 74 -8.66 -8.24 -17.76
C ASN A 74 -7.56 -8.22 -16.68
N LYS A 75 -6.35 -7.81 -17.04
CA LYS A 75 -5.24 -7.61 -16.13
C LYS A 75 -4.78 -6.17 -16.14
N MET A 76 -4.30 -5.71 -15.02
CA MET A 76 -3.60 -4.45 -14.85
C MET A 76 -2.27 -4.68 -14.16
N THR A 77 -1.23 -3.96 -14.60
CA THR A 77 0.06 -3.88 -13.93
C THR A 77 0.19 -2.50 -13.32
N ALA A 78 0.26 -2.41 -11.99
CA ALA A 78 0.59 -1.18 -11.28
C ALA A 78 2.11 -1.05 -11.18
N GLN A 79 2.65 0.06 -11.70
CA GLN A 79 4.06 0.40 -11.67
C GLN A 79 4.28 1.49 -10.62
N ASN A 80 5.10 1.19 -9.62
CA ASN A 80 5.50 2.13 -8.57
C ASN A 80 6.93 2.63 -8.83
N PRO A 81 7.11 3.83 -9.41
CA PRO A 81 8.44 4.39 -9.65
C PRO A 81 9.05 5.02 -8.40
N THR A 82 8.28 5.18 -7.33
CA THR A 82 8.67 5.91 -6.13
C THR A 82 9.62 5.11 -5.23
N PRO A 83 10.34 5.76 -4.32
CA PRO A 83 11.15 5.07 -3.32
C PRO A 83 10.34 4.51 -2.13
N TYR A 84 9.01 4.61 -2.16
CA TYR A 84 8.12 4.23 -1.05
C TYR A 84 7.34 2.96 -1.36
N TYR A 85 6.96 2.22 -0.31
CA TYR A 85 5.92 1.20 -0.43
C TYR A 85 4.56 1.86 -0.63
N ILE A 86 3.78 1.38 -1.59
CA ILE A 86 2.44 1.88 -1.85
C ILE A 86 1.44 0.75 -1.64
N THR A 87 0.48 0.97 -0.73
CA THR A 87 -0.62 0.04 -0.49
C THR A 87 -1.86 0.55 -1.18
N ILE A 88 -2.35 -0.21 -2.16
CA ILE A 88 -3.60 0.04 -2.87
C ILE A 88 -4.68 -0.85 -2.25
N ILE A 89 -5.76 -0.25 -1.77
CA ILE A 89 -6.89 -0.96 -1.14
C ILE A 89 -7.83 -1.50 -2.21
N SER A 90 -8.19 -0.66 -3.17
CA SER A 90 -9.09 -1.03 -4.26
C SER A 90 -8.98 -0.06 -5.43
N LEU A 91 -9.40 -0.53 -6.59
CA LEU A 91 -9.77 0.33 -7.71
C LEU A 91 -11.28 0.25 -7.88
N SER A 92 -11.94 1.38 -8.10
CA SER A 92 -13.39 1.47 -8.29
C SER A 92 -13.73 2.43 -9.44
N ARG A 93 -14.86 2.20 -10.10
CA ARG A 93 -15.42 3.17 -11.03
C ARG A 93 -15.84 4.43 -10.26
N VAL A 94 -15.96 5.54 -10.95
CA VAL A 94 -16.39 6.84 -10.37
C VAL A 94 -17.71 6.74 -9.58
N LYS A 95 -18.56 5.76 -9.88
CA LYS A 95 -19.80 5.47 -9.14
C LYS A 95 -19.64 4.51 -7.95
N GLY A 96 -18.43 4.22 -7.51
CA GLY A 96 -18.15 3.41 -6.31
C GLY A 96 -18.12 1.90 -6.53
N GLU A 97 -18.42 1.38 -7.73
CA GLU A 97 -18.33 -0.05 -8.02
C GLU A 97 -16.86 -0.50 -8.11
N LYS A 98 -16.47 -1.46 -7.28
CA LYS A 98 -15.11 -2.01 -7.29
C LYS A 98 -14.85 -2.82 -8.57
N ILE A 99 -13.73 -2.55 -9.21
CA ILE A 99 -13.23 -3.32 -10.36
C ILE A 99 -12.11 -4.30 -9.99
N THR A 100 -11.71 -4.35 -8.71
CA THR A 100 -10.71 -5.28 -8.17
C THR A 100 -11.34 -6.26 -7.19
N LYS A 101 -10.82 -7.49 -7.17
CA LYS A 101 -11.25 -8.56 -6.26
C LYS A 101 -10.23 -8.87 -5.16
N PHE A 102 -9.10 -8.15 -5.12
CA PHE A 102 -8.10 -8.36 -4.07
C PHE A 102 -8.48 -7.62 -2.77
N PRO A 103 -8.06 -8.11 -1.60
CA PRO A 103 -8.28 -7.45 -0.31
C PRO A 103 -7.36 -6.24 -0.09
N GLY A 104 -6.52 -5.93 -1.06
CA GLY A 104 -5.48 -4.91 -1.05
C GLY A 104 -4.15 -5.50 -1.49
N ILE A 105 -3.34 -4.68 -2.16
CA ILE A 105 -1.99 -5.04 -2.61
C ILE A 105 -0.99 -4.00 -2.13
N MET A 106 0.23 -4.44 -1.86
CA MET A 106 1.34 -3.55 -1.51
C MET A 106 2.46 -3.71 -2.53
N ILE A 107 2.82 -2.61 -3.19
CA ILE A 107 3.83 -2.57 -4.23
C ILE A 107 5.12 -2.02 -3.60
N ALA A 108 6.20 -2.78 -3.72
CA ALA A 108 7.50 -2.36 -3.22
C ALA A 108 8.05 -1.14 -4.00
N PRO A 109 8.99 -0.39 -3.42
CA PRO A 109 9.67 0.70 -4.11
C PRO A 109 10.26 0.26 -5.45
N LYS A 110 10.11 1.11 -6.47
CA LYS A 110 10.71 0.92 -7.81
C LYS A 110 10.38 -0.45 -8.43
N SER A 111 9.17 -0.95 -8.18
CA SER A 111 8.70 -2.26 -8.66
C SER A 111 7.29 -2.20 -9.25
N SER A 112 6.85 -3.33 -9.78
CA SER A 112 5.54 -3.47 -10.41
C SER A 112 4.82 -4.70 -9.88
N MET A 113 3.48 -4.69 -9.93
CA MET A 113 2.65 -5.82 -9.55
C MET A 113 1.48 -5.96 -10.53
N GLU A 114 1.28 -7.16 -11.05
CA GLU A 114 0.15 -7.51 -11.91
C GLU A 114 -1.00 -8.07 -11.05
N PHE A 115 -2.23 -7.71 -11.42
CA PHE A 115 -3.45 -8.22 -10.81
C PHE A 115 -4.61 -8.25 -11.80
N SER A 116 -5.65 -9.02 -11.49
CA SER A 116 -6.84 -9.13 -12.31
C SER A 116 -7.87 -8.05 -11.94
N VAL A 117 -8.57 -7.57 -12.96
CA VAL A 117 -9.71 -6.63 -12.85
C VAL A 117 -10.97 -7.24 -13.45
N THR A 118 -12.13 -6.82 -12.97
CA THR A 118 -13.43 -7.27 -13.52
C THR A 118 -13.80 -6.54 -14.79
N ASP A 119 -13.19 -5.38 -15.05
CA ASP A 119 -13.40 -4.56 -16.24
C ASP A 119 -12.07 -4.04 -16.78
N GLY A 120 -11.53 -4.72 -17.78
CA GLY A 120 -10.33 -4.30 -18.49
C GLY A 120 -10.55 -3.12 -19.43
N GLY A 121 -11.81 -2.82 -19.79
CA GLY A 121 -12.19 -1.70 -20.63
C GLY A 121 -12.31 -0.35 -19.89
N VAL A 122 -12.18 -0.34 -18.56
CA VAL A 122 -12.35 0.88 -17.76
C VAL A 122 -11.43 1.99 -18.25
N ARG A 123 -12.01 3.20 -18.41
CA ARG A 123 -11.25 4.40 -18.81
C ARG A 123 -10.97 5.33 -17.64
N ASP A 124 -11.97 5.55 -16.80
CA ASP A 124 -11.87 6.43 -15.63
C ASP A 124 -12.18 5.61 -14.38
N PHE A 125 -11.30 5.68 -13.38
CA PHE A 125 -11.47 4.97 -12.11
C PHE A 125 -10.82 5.75 -10.97
N ALA A 126 -11.17 5.41 -9.73
CA ALA A 126 -10.54 5.90 -8.52
C ALA A 126 -9.66 4.81 -7.90
N MET A 127 -8.47 5.17 -7.45
CA MET A 127 -7.57 4.34 -6.66
C MET A 127 -7.66 4.77 -5.20
N MET A 128 -8.16 3.89 -4.34
CA MET A 128 -8.10 4.07 -2.89
C MET A 128 -6.77 3.49 -2.36
N TYR A 129 -6.05 4.27 -1.59
CA TYR A 129 -4.73 3.88 -1.06
C TYR A 129 -4.59 4.21 0.44
N VAL A 130 -3.56 3.66 1.07
CA VAL A 130 -3.20 3.99 2.46
C VAL A 130 -2.15 5.10 2.46
N ASN A 131 -2.40 6.18 3.19
CA ASN A 131 -1.41 7.23 3.42
C ASN A 131 -0.61 7.00 4.71
N ASP A 132 0.42 7.82 4.97
CA ASP A 132 1.29 7.72 6.17
C ASP A 132 0.54 7.90 7.51
N TYR A 133 -0.67 8.44 7.48
CA TYR A 133 -1.49 8.70 8.67
C TYR A 133 -2.56 7.64 8.91
N GLY A 134 -2.55 6.55 8.11
CA GLY A 134 -3.56 5.49 8.16
C GLY A 134 -4.91 5.86 7.53
N GLY A 135 -5.00 7.01 6.88
CA GLY A 135 -6.18 7.39 6.09
C GLY A 135 -6.24 6.64 4.75
N HIS A 136 -7.43 6.60 4.17
CA HIS A 136 -7.73 5.92 2.91
C HIS A 136 -8.26 6.91 1.86
N PRO A 137 -7.45 7.87 1.42
CA PRO A 137 -7.89 8.80 0.38
C PRO A 137 -7.97 8.12 -0.99
N GLU A 138 -8.59 8.81 -1.93
CA GLU A 138 -8.75 8.38 -3.31
C GLU A 138 -8.03 9.32 -4.28
N LEU A 139 -7.51 8.75 -5.36
CA LEU A 139 -6.98 9.47 -6.52
C LEU A 139 -7.72 9.02 -7.76
N LYS A 140 -8.19 9.98 -8.54
CA LYS A 140 -8.84 9.74 -9.82
C LYS A 140 -7.79 9.50 -10.91
N TYR A 141 -8.05 8.50 -11.71
CA TYR A 141 -7.19 8.04 -12.81
C TYR A 141 -7.95 8.10 -14.13
N ARG A 142 -7.23 8.40 -15.19
CA ARG A 142 -7.71 8.30 -16.57
C ARG A 142 -6.74 7.52 -17.42
N CYS A 143 -7.31 6.67 -18.30
CA CYS A 143 -6.56 5.87 -19.25
C CYS A 143 -6.58 6.53 -20.64
N GLU A 144 -5.41 6.63 -21.23
CA GLU A 144 -5.20 6.91 -22.64
C GLU A 144 -4.64 5.63 -23.30
N GLY A 145 -5.45 4.99 -24.12
CA GLY A 145 -5.16 3.64 -24.60
C GLY A 145 -5.06 2.65 -23.42
N ASN A 146 -3.92 1.99 -23.30
CA ASN A 146 -3.67 1.00 -22.25
C ASN A 146 -2.95 1.58 -21.02
N THR A 147 -2.54 2.85 -21.07
CA THR A 147 -1.80 3.50 -19.98
C THR A 147 -2.73 4.41 -19.18
N CYS A 148 -2.79 4.21 -17.85
CA CYS A 148 -3.63 5.03 -16.96
C CYS A 148 -2.75 5.79 -15.98
N LYS A 149 -3.00 7.09 -15.85
CA LYS A 149 -2.29 8.01 -14.96
C LYS A 149 -3.25 8.75 -14.05
N ALA A 150 -2.77 9.17 -12.89
CA ALA A 150 -3.54 10.04 -12.00
C ALA A 150 -3.87 11.35 -12.70
N LEU A 151 -5.09 11.85 -12.49
CA LEU A 151 -5.48 13.18 -12.95
C LEU A 151 -4.71 14.24 -12.14
N PRO A 152 -4.44 15.41 -12.74
CA PRO A 152 -3.79 16.50 -12.02
C PRO A 152 -4.64 16.97 -10.82
N PRO A 153 -4.03 17.59 -9.78
CA PRO A 153 -4.74 18.00 -8.56
C PRO A 153 -5.99 18.84 -8.82
N SER A 154 -5.99 19.69 -9.86
CA SER A 154 -7.14 20.50 -10.25
C SER A 154 -8.36 19.69 -10.72
N GLN A 155 -8.21 18.41 -11.03
CA GLN A 155 -9.25 17.50 -11.51
C GLN A 155 -9.58 16.39 -10.51
N GLN A 156 -8.97 16.42 -9.31
CA GLN A 156 -9.20 15.44 -8.25
C GLN A 156 -10.46 15.75 -7.42
N GLY A 157 -10.91 16.99 -7.43
CA GLY A 157 -12.11 17.46 -6.73
C GLY A 157 -13.44 16.97 -7.30
#